data_688a3f4dfe19bfe8811f39d905e19fac
#
_entry.id   688a3f4dfe19bfe8811f39d905e19fac
#
_cell.length_a   1.000
_cell.length_b   1.000
_cell.length_c   1.000
_cell.angle_alpha   90.00
_cell.angle_beta   90.00
_cell.angle_gamma   90.00
#
_symmetry.space_group_name_H-M   'P 1'
#
loop_
_entity.id
_entity.type
_entity.pdbx_description
1 polymer ?
#
loop_
_entity_poly.entity_id
_entity_poly.type
_entity_poly.pdbx_seq_one_letter_code
_entity_poly.pdbx_strand_id
1 'polypeptide(L)'
;MYSKAKNFLSTREIIGYTLPRIHRGKSYYVDFFAYDPTTDRLKRKRYMLDRYHNKAEREKIAAVLVYNLTHKLLSGWNPFVNTTNTRQYTELGVVFDRYSTYIEAAEKKGILKSKTATDYRSRLKQLSIFTEEVGAKIKYAYQLNTAFAVDFLDYLILDKDLSAKSRNNYRTWLSAFCTWLVERKYIDSNPI
;
A
#
# COMPACT_ATOMS: atom_id res chain seq x y z
N MET A 1 -23.00 10.59 8.55
CA MET A 1 -23.26 9.52 9.55
C MET A 1 -23.27 8.18 8.83
N TYR A 2 -22.13 7.53 8.66
CA TYR A 2 -22.04 6.16 8.12
C TYR A 2 -21.36 5.27 9.15
N SER A 3 -22.12 4.99 10.21
CA SER A 3 -21.77 3.96 11.19
C SER A 3 -22.47 2.68 10.74
N LYS A 4 -21.76 1.79 10.05
CA LYS A 4 -21.98 0.33 10.03
C LYS A 4 -21.05 -0.33 8.98
N ALA A 5 -19.75 -0.23 9.18
CA ALA A 5 -18.83 -1.13 8.53
C ALA A 5 -18.34 -2.18 9.55
N LYS A 6 -19.25 -2.99 10.08
CA LYS A 6 -18.92 -4.00 11.11
C LYS A 6 -18.54 -5.38 10.56
N ASN A 7 -18.21 -5.50 9.27
CA ASN A 7 -17.70 -6.75 8.74
C ASN A 7 -16.57 -6.47 7.73
N PHE A 8 -15.48 -5.90 8.23
CA PHE A 8 -14.21 -5.91 7.49
C PHE A 8 -13.55 -7.26 7.68
N LEU A 9 -13.60 -8.10 6.66
CA LEU A 9 -12.66 -9.19 6.56
C LEU A 9 -11.35 -8.60 6.03
N SER A 10 -10.47 -8.24 6.95
CA SER A 10 -9.09 -7.89 6.62
C SER A 10 -8.36 -9.16 6.20
N THR A 11 -8.17 -9.33 4.92
CA THR A 11 -7.21 -10.32 4.43
C THR A 11 -5.86 -9.67 4.36
N ARG A 12 -4.92 -10.20 5.14
CA ARG A 12 -3.47 -9.95 5.10
C ARG A 12 -3.08 -8.66 4.36
N GLU A 13 -2.86 -7.62 5.13
CA GLU A 13 -2.22 -6.39 4.68
C GLU A 13 -3.07 -5.59 3.66
N ILE A 14 -3.97 -4.71 4.19
CA ILE A 14 -4.22 -3.40 3.60
C ILE A 14 -5.51 -3.17 2.85
N ILE A 15 -6.22 -4.13 2.32
CA ILE A 15 -7.37 -3.75 1.50
C ILE A 15 -8.66 -4.17 2.16
N GLY A 16 -9.30 -3.21 2.87
CA GLY A 16 -10.67 -3.40 3.36
C GLY A 16 -11.64 -3.57 2.19
N TYR A 17 -12.50 -4.57 2.25
CA TYR A 17 -13.58 -4.78 1.30
C TYR A 17 -14.81 -5.32 2.01
N THR A 18 -15.98 -5.20 1.36
CA THR A 18 -17.20 -5.91 1.75
C THR A 18 -17.44 -7.10 0.83
N LEU A 19 -18.07 -8.14 1.33
CA LEU A 19 -18.47 -9.26 0.47
C LEU A 19 -19.47 -8.79 -0.58
N PRO A 20 -19.39 -9.32 -1.81
CA PRO A 20 -20.33 -9.01 -2.87
C PRO A 20 -21.76 -9.41 -2.49
N ARG A 21 -22.72 -8.55 -2.82
CA ARG A 21 -24.15 -8.74 -2.53
C ARG A 21 -24.99 -8.60 -3.79
N ILE A 22 -26.02 -9.41 -3.90
CA ILE A 22 -27.01 -9.33 -4.97
C ILE A 22 -28.12 -8.36 -4.54
N HIS A 23 -28.41 -7.38 -5.37
CA HIS A 23 -29.54 -6.48 -5.23
C HIS A 23 -30.63 -6.84 -6.23
N ARG A 24 -31.83 -7.12 -5.69
CA ARG A 24 -33.04 -7.51 -6.43
C ARG A 24 -34.07 -6.40 -6.27
N GLY A 25 -34.27 -5.60 -7.30
CA GLY A 25 -35.25 -4.51 -7.25
C GLY A 25 -35.54 -3.99 -8.65
N LYS A 26 -35.84 -2.70 -8.75
CA LYS A 26 -36.04 -2.01 -10.03
C LYS A 26 -34.85 -2.20 -10.96
N SER A 27 -33.65 -2.20 -10.41
CA SER A 27 -32.39 -2.57 -11.07
C SER A 27 -31.80 -3.82 -10.40
N TYR A 28 -31.28 -4.73 -11.20
CA TYR A 28 -30.68 -5.96 -10.73
C TYR A 28 -29.17 -5.92 -10.90
N TYR A 29 -28.43 -6.00 -9.80
CA TYR A 29 -26.97 -5.88 -9.83
C TYR A 29 -26.30 -6.60 -8.66
N VAL A 30 -25.00 -6.84 -8.82
CA VAL A 30 -24.09 -7.25 -7.75
C VAL A 30 -23.20 -6.06 -7.39
N ASP A 31 -23.04 -5.76 -6.12
CA ASP A 31 -22.08 -4.75 -5.67
C ASP A 31 -21.29 -5.19 -4.46
N PHE A 32 -20.19 -4.49 -4.27
CA PHE A 32 -19.34 -4.53 -3.08
C PHE A 32 -18.59 -3.23 -2.96
N PHE A 33 -18.02 -2.98 -1.80
CA PHE A 33 -17.09 -1.90 -1.57
C PHE A 33 -15.67 -2.46 -1.50
N ALA A 34 -14.71 -1.77 -2.08
CA ALA A 34 -13.30 -2.03 -1.93
C ALA A 34 -12.56 -0.73 -1.65
N TYR A 35 -11.48 -0.81 -0.93
CA TYR A 35 -10.67 0.34 -0.60
C TYR A 35 -9.98 0.90 -1.85
N ASP A 36 -10.18 2.19 -2.11
CA ASP A 36 -9.48 2.92 -3.17
C ASP A 36 -8.33 3.71 -2.55
N PRO A 37 -7.07 3.27 -2.74
CA PRO A 37 -5.91 3.94 -2.15
C PRO A 37 -5.68 5.35 -2.70
N THR A 38 -6.22 5.67 -3.88
CA THR A 38 -6.12 7.02 -4.46
C THR A 38 -6.94 8.04 -3.68
N THR A 39 -8.08 7.62 -3.15
CA THR A 39 -9.02 8.50 -2.43
C THR A 39 -9.03 8.25 -0.92
N ASP A 40 -8.26 7.27 -0.44
CA ASP A 40 -8.23 6.80 0.96
C ASP A 40 -9.62 6.45 1.52
N ARG A 41 -10.48 5.86 0.68
CA ARG A 41 -11.88 5.55 1.01
C ARG A 41 -12.33 4.22 0.44
N LEU A 42 -13.35 3.64 1.08
CA LEU A 42 -14.11 2.56 0.48
C LEU A 42 -14.96 3.09 -0.67
N LYS A 43 -14.71 2.57 -1.87
CA LYS A 43 -15.43 2.92 -3.08
C LYS A 43 -16.27 1.76 -3.56
N ARG A 44 -17.49 2.06 -3.98
CA ARG A 44 -18.44 1.06 -4.46
C ARG A 44 -18.10 0.63 -5.88
N LYS A 45 -18.08 -0.69 -6.11
CA LYS A 45 -18.06 -1.28 -7.44
C LYS A 45 -19.38 -2.00 -7.67
N ARG A 46 -20.01 -1.77 -8.85
CA ARG A 46 -21.30 -2.34 -9.22
C ARG A 46 -21.21 -3.01 -10.57
N TYR A 47 -21.83 -4.17 -10.70
CA TYR A 47 -21.99 -4.92 -11.93
C TYR A 47 -23.47 -5.10 -12.24
N MET A 48 -23.96 -4.37 -13.26
CA MET A 48 -25.35 -4.39 -13.68
C MET A 48 -25.67 -5.69 -14.42
N LEU A 49 -26.81 -6.29 -14.11
CA LEU A 49 -27.29 -7.53 -14.69
C LEU A 49 -28.67 -7.35 -15.41
N ASP A 50 -29.13 -6.12 -15.58
CA ASP A 50 -30.40 -5.81 -16.23
C ASP A 50 -30.48 -6.24 -17.70
N ARG A 51 -29.32 -6.41 -18.35
CA ARG A 51 -29.20 -6.93 -19.73
C ARG A 51 -29.70 -8.38 -19.88
N TYR A 52 -29.80 -9.12 -18.80
CA TYR A 52 -30.33 -10.51 -18.81
C TYR A 52 -31.78 -10.45 -18.45
N HIS A 53 -32.69 -10.69 -19.43
CA HIS A 53 -34.14 -10.55 -19.25
C HIS A 53 -34.76 -11.73 -18.53
N ASN A 54 -34.19 -12.93 -18.69
CA ASN A 54 -34.67 -14.14 -18.01
C ASN A 54 -34.27 -14.12 -16.53
N LYS A 55 -35.27 -14.22 -15.64
CA LYS A 55 -35.04 -14.15 -14.19
C LYS A 55 -34.17 -15.31 -13.68
N ALA A 56 -34.38 -16.53 -14.16
CA ALA A 56 -33.63 -17.71 -13.72
C ALA A 56 -32.16 -17.62 -14.19
N GLU A 57 -31.93 -17.18 -15.42
CA GLU A 57 -30.59 -16.93 -15.96
C GLU A 57 -29.87 -15.84 -15.18
N ARG A 58 -30.55 -14.74 -14.88
CA ARG A 58 -30.02 -13.62 -14.11
C ARG A 58 -29.57 -14.03 -12.71
N GLU A 59 -30.38 -14.83 -12.02
CA GLU A 59 -30.04 -15.38 -10.70
C GLU A 59 -28.81 -16.29 -10.77
N LYS A 60 -28.74 -17.17 -11.77
CA LYS A 60 -27.56 -18.03 -11.96
C LYS A 60 -26.29 -17.24 -12.22
N ILE A 61 -26.36 -16.24 -13.10
CA ILE A 61 -25.21 -15.36 -13.40
C ILE A 61 -24.81 -14.57 -12.17
N ALA A 62 -25.78 -14.03 -11.41
CA ALA A 62 -25.48 -13.29 -10.18
C ALA A 62 -24.76 -14.16 -9.14
N ALA A 63 -25.20 -15.40 -8.94
CA ALA A 63 -24.58 -16.34 -8.02
C ALA A 63 -23.13 -16.66 -8.42
N VAL A 64 -22.90 -16.95 -9.71
CA VAL A 64 -21.56 -17.20 -10.24
C VAL A 64 -20.66 -15.95 -10.10
N LEU A 65 -21.21 -14.76 -10.37
CA LEU A 65 -20.47 -13.52 -10.23
C LEU A 65 -20.07 -13.24 -8.75
N VAL A 66 -21.00 -13.45 -7.81
CA VAL A 66 -20.71 -13.32 -6.37
C VAL A 66 -19.60 -14.28 -5.96
N TYR A 67 -19.69 -15.54 -6.37
CA TYR A 67 -18.66 -16.55 -6.10
C TYR A 67 -17.29 -16.12 -6.62
N ASN A 68 -17.22 -15.74 -7.90
CA ASN A 68 -15.95 -15.35 -8.53
C ASN A 68 -15.34 -14.08 -7.92
N LEU A 69 -16.19 -13.07 -7.63
CA LEU A 69 -15.73 -11.83 -6.99
C LEU A 69 -15.26 -12.08 -5.57
N THR A 70 -15.94 -12.94 -4.82
CA THR A 70 -15.52 -13.32 -3.47
C THR A 70 -14.14 -13.97 -3.50
N HIS A 71 -13.91 -14.94 -4.40
CA HIS A 71 -12.60 -15.56 -4.54
C HIS A 71 -11.49 -14.58 -4.97
N LYS A 72 -11.80 -13.66 -5.89
CA LYS A 72 -10.85 -12.62 -6.28
C LYS A 72 -10.50 -11.69 -5.13
N LEU A 73 -11.48 -11.24 -4.36
CA LEU A 73 -11.25 -10.38 -3.19
C LEU A 73 -10.45 -11.11 -2.10
N LEU A 74 -10.76 -12.38 -1.84
CA LEU A 74 -10.02 -13.22 -0.90
C LEU A 74 -8.56 -13.45 -1.34
N SER A 75 -8.28 -13.50 -2.64
CA SER A 75 -6.92 -13.60 -3.17
C SER A 75 -6.16 -12.27 -3.18
N GLY A 76 -6.77 -11.18 -2.67
CA GLY A 76 -6.13 -9.86 -2.59
C GLY A 76 -6.34 -8.97 -3.82
N TRP A 77 -7.18 -9.39 -4.77
CA TRP A 77 -7.52 -8.51 -5.89
C TRP A 77 -8.36 -7.32 -5.44
N ASN A 78 -8.04 -6.15 -5.99
CA ASN A 78 -8.77 -4.91 -5.77
C ASN A 78 -9.11 -4.24 -7.11
N PRO A 79 -10.40 -3.90 -7.38
CA PRO A 79 -10.84 -3.32 -8.65
C PRO A 79 -10.34 -1.89 -8.90
N PHE A 80 -9.80 -1.21 -7.91
CA PHE A 80 -9.29 0.17 -7.98
C PHE A 80 -7.77 0.23 -8.06
N VAL A 81 -7.12 -0.93 -8.06
CA VAL A 81 -5.67 -1.07 -8.11
C VAL A 81 -5.30 -1.71 -9.45
N ASN A 82 -4.68 -0.93 -10.32
CA ASN A 82 -4.27 -1.40 -11.66
C ASN A 82 -2.98 -2.24 -11.66
N THR A 83 -2.55 -2.71 -10.49
CA THR A 83 -1.34 -3.52 -10.39
C THR A 83 -1.67 -4.94 -9.94
N THR A 84 -0.99 -5.89 -10.52
CA THR A 84 -0.96 -7.28 -10.04
C THR A 84 -0.11 -7.43 -8.78
N ASN A 85 0.61 -6.37 -8.41
CA ASN A 85 1.54 -6.35 -7.29
C ASN A 85 0.91 -5.70 -6.04
N THR A 86 0.26 -6.49 -5.21
CA THR A 86 -0.38 -6.02 -3.97
C THR A 86 0.62 -5.52 -2.93
N ARG A 87 1.92 -5.85 -3.04
CA ARG A 87 2.95 -5.40 -2.09
C ARG A 87 3.19 -3.89 -2.13
N GLN A 88 2.88 -3.24 -3.24
CA GLN A 88 2.99 -1.77 -3.36
C GLN A 88 2.08 -1.02 -2.39
N TYR A 89 1.02 -1.68 -1.94
CA TYR A 89 0.05 -1.15 -0.97
C TYR A 89 0.33 -1.61 0.47
N THR A 90 1.54 -2.12 0.74
CA THR A 90 1.97 -2.37 2.12
C THR A 90 2.14 -1.04 2.84
N GLU A 91 1.61 -0.94 4.06
CA GLU A 91 1.77 0.25 4.89
C GLU A 91 3.24 0.50 5.20
N LEU A 92 3.65 1.76 5.19
CA LEU A 92 5.05 2.14 5.38
C LEU A 92 5.61 1.68 6.72
N GLY A 93 4.83 1.74 7.79
CA GLY A 93 5.24 1.23 9.09
C GLY A 93 5.67 -0.23 9.02
N VAL A 94 4.86 -1.08 8.36
CA VAL A 94 5.20 -2.51 8.15
C VAL A 94 6.46 -2.67 7.31
N VAL A 95 6.64 -1.83 6.29
CA VAL A 95 7.86 -1.84 5.44
C VAL A 95 9.09 -1.47 6.25
N PHE A 96 8.99 -0.44 7.10
CA PHE A 96 10.08 0.02 7.95
C PHE A 96 10.47 -1.05 8.99
N ASP A 97 9.51 -1.73 9.60
CA ASP A 97 9.75 -2.84 10.52
C ASP A 97 10.49 -4.00 9.83
N ARG A 98 10.07 -4.36 8.63
CA ARG A 98 10.73 -5.39 7.81
C ARG A 98 12.15 -5.00 7.41
N TYR A 99 12.37 -3.73 7.08
CA TYR A 99 13.71 -3.25 6.76
C TYR A 99 14.61 -3.20 8.00
N SER A 100 14.08 -2.82 9.16
CA SER A 100 14.79 -2.87 10.44
C SER A 100 15.24 -4.31 10.76
N THR A 101 14.32 -5.28 10.64
CA THR A 101 14.64 -6.71 10.82
C THR A 101 15.71 -7.19 9.82
N TYR A 102 15.66 -6.71 8.57
CA TYR A 102 16.71 -7.00 7.58
C TYR A 102 18.08 -6.44 7.99
N ILE A 103 18.13 -5.18 8.47
CA ILE A 103 19.38 -4.57 8.95
C ILE A 103 19.99 -5.39 10.09
N GLU A 104 19.16 -5.80 11.07
CA GLU A 104 19.60 -6.62 12.21
C GLU A 104 20.16 -7.98 11.77
N ALA A 105 19.45 -8.65 10.87
CA ALA A 105 19.89 -9.93 10.32
C ALA A 105 21.19 -9.80 9.51
N ALA A 106 21.33 -8.73 8.72
CA ALA A 106 22.50 -8.44 7.91
C ALA A 106 23.73 -8.11 8.78
N GLU A 107 23.52 -7.36 9.88
CA GLU A 107 24.56 -7.08 10.88
C GLU A 107 25.02 -8.37 11.56
N LYS A 108 24.09 -9.20 12.06
CA LYS A 108 24.38 -10.47 12.73
C LYS A 108 25.17 -11.45 11.83
N LYS A 109 24.89 -11.41 10.52
CA LYS A 109 25.59 -12.26 9.52
C LYS A 109 26.89 -11.65 9.00
N GLY A 110 27.30 -10.47 9.48
CA GLY A 110 28.50 -9.76 9.01
C GLY A 110 28.39 -9.16 7.59
N ILE A 111 27.19 -9.13 7.00
CA ILE A 111 26.93 -8.49 5.68
C ILE A 111 27.03 -6.97 5.82
N LEU A 112 26.54 -6.42 6.93
CA LEU A 112 26.68 -5.02 7.29
C LEU A 112 27.60 -4.89 8.49
N LYS A 113 28.53 -3.92 8.44
CA LYS A 113 29.33 -3.53 9.61
C LYS A 113 28.41 -2.88 10.65
N SER A 114 28.68 -3.07 11.95
CA SER A 114 27.86 -2.56 13.05
C SER A 114 27.63 -1.03 12.95
N LYS A 115 28.67 -0.26 12.62
CA LYS A 115 28.52 1.18 12.38
C LYS A 115 27.56 1.51 11.25
N THR A 116 27.60 0.78 10.12
CA THR A 116 26.70 0.98 8.98
C THR A 116 25.26 0.62 9.37
N ALA A 117 25.07 -0.46 10.12
CA ALA A 117 23.75 -0.87 10.61
C ALA A 117 23.15 0.20 11.54
N THR A 118 23.95 0.76 12.44
CA THR A 118 23.54 1.87 13.33
C THR A 118 23.14 3.10 12.54
N ASP A 119 23.94 3.49 11.54
CA ASP A 119 23.66 4.63 10.67
C ASP A 119 22.36 4.39 9.87
N TYR A 120 22.10 3.17 9.39
CA TYR A 120 20.90 2.84 8.65
C TYR A 120 19.65 2.90 9.52
N ARG A 121 19.70 2.38 10.75
CA ARG A 121 18.61 2.49 11.72
C ARG A 121 18.28 3.94 12.06
N SER A 122 19.31 4.78 12.28
CA SER A 122 19.14 6.20 12.56
C SER A 122 18.47 6.94 11.40
N ARG A 123 18.88 6.66 10.16
CA ARG A 123 18.30 7.28 8.97
C ARG A 123 16.87 6.79 8.70
N LEU A 124 16.60 5.51 8.94
CA LEU A 124 15.24 4.95 8.85
C LEU A 124 14.32 5.65 9.86
N LYS A 125 14.76 5.84 11.10
CA LYS A 125 14.01 6.57 12.11
C LYS A 125 13.69 8.00 11.67
N GLN A 126 14.67 8.70 11.07
CA GLN A 126 14.45 10.06 10.57
C GLN A 126 13.46 10.10 9.40
N LEU A 127 13.48 9.09 8.52
CA LEU A 127 12.50 8.93 7.45
C LEU A 127 11.10 8.66 8.01
N SER A 128 10.96 7.80 9.03
CA SER A 128 9.68 7.54 9.71
C SER A 128 9.09 8.82 10.31
N ILE A 129 9.91 9.61 11.02
CA ILE A 129 9.50 10.91 11.56
C ILE A 129 8.98 11.83 10.45
N PHE A 130 9.70 11.92 9.33
CA PHE A 130 9.27 12.74 8.19
C PHE A 130 7.92 12.30 7.64
N THR A 131 7.68 10.98 7.51
CA THR A 131 6.41 10.45 6.98
C THR A 131 5.23 10.69 7.93
N GLU A 132 5.45 10.78 9.22
CA GLU A 132 4.41 10.92 10.24
C GLU A 132 4.12 12.39 10.59
N GLU A 133 5.16 13.22 10.75
CA GLU A 133 5.05 14.55 11.34
C GLU A 133 4.99 15.68 10.33
N VAL A 134 5.70 15.59 9.22
CA VAL A 134 5.97 16.76 8.34
C VAL A 134 4.98 16.89 7.18
N GLY A 135 3.97 16.05 7.10
CA GLY A 135 2.87 16.28 6.19
C GLY A 135 2.96 15.61 4.84
N ALA A 136 3.98 14.87 4.52
CA ALA A 136 3.90 13.88 3.47
C ALA A 136 3.06 12.71 4.03
N LYS A 137 1.76 12.88 4.16
CA LYS A 137 0.80 11.87 4.66
C LYS A 137 0.75 10.66 3.73
N ILE A 138 1.92 10.09 3.49
CA ILE A 138 2.03 8.87 2.72
C ILE A 138 1.84 7.68 3.65
N LYS A 139 1.00 6.77 3.21
CA LYS A 139 0.62 5.59 3.99
C LYS A 139 1.22 4.31 3.44
N TYR A 140 1.43 4.25 2.13
CA TYR A 140 1.79 3.03 1.41
C TYR A 140 3.11 3.15 0.68
N ALA A 141 3.78 2.01 0.48
CA ALA A 141 5.09 1.93 -0.16
C ALA A 141 5.14 2.57 -1.56
N TYR A 142 4.11 2.41 -2.40
CA TYR A 142 4.08 2.97 -3.76
C TYR A 142 4.17 4.50 -3.80
N GLN A 143 3.88 5.17 -2.68
CA GLN A 143 3.93 6.62 -2.57
C GLN A 143 5.36 7.15 -2.39
N LEU A 144 6.33 6.25 -2.15
CA LEU A 144 7.75 6.59 -2.14
C LEU A 144 8.25 6.82 -3.57
N ASN A 145 7.87 7.94 -4.15
CA ASN A 145 8.22 8.38 -5.49
C ASN A 145 9.33 9.45 -5.47
N THR A 146 9.73 9.93 -6.65
CA THR A 146 10.78 10.95 -6.79
C THR A 146 10.42 12.26 -6.07
N ALA A 147 9.17 12.71 -6.14
CA ALA A 147 8.74 13.92 -5.43
C ALA A 147 8.94 13.77 -3.92
N PHE A 148 8.46 12.66 -3.34
CA PHE A 148 8.67 12.36 -1.92
C PHE A 148 10.16 12.33 -1.55
N ALA A 149 11.00 11.73 -2.39
CA ALA A 149 12.44 11.64 -2.14
C ALA A 149 13.11 13.02 -2.13
N VAL A 150 12.71 13.91 -3.04
CA VAL A 150 13.16 15.30 -3.08
C VAL A 150 12.71 16.03 -1.82
N ASP A 151 11.42 15.97 -1.48
CA ASP A 151 10.86 16.63 -0.31
C ASP A 151 11.55 16.20 0.99
N PHE A 152 11.84 14.89 1.13
CA PHE A 152 12.60 14.40 2.28
C PHE A 152 14.02 14.96 2.34
N LEU A 153 14.73 14.98 1.21
CA LEU A 153 16.11 15.50 1.17
C LEU A 153 16.17 17.02 1.41
N ASP A 154 15.16 17.75 0.99
CA ASP A 154 15.03 19.20 1.23
C ASP A 154 14.67 19.47 2.69
N TYR A 155 13.78 18.71 3.30
CA TYR A 155 13.51 18.76 4.74
C TYR A 155 14.77 18.59 5.59
N LEU A 156 15.69 17.70 5.21
CA LEU A 156 16.92 17.51 5.95
C LEU A 156 17.82 18.75 5.95
N ILE A 157 17.78 19.58 4.92
CA ILE A 157 18.54 20.83 4.82
C ILE A 157 17.78 21.98 5.47
N LEU A 158 16.51 22.16 5.10
CA LEU A 158 15.73 23.36 5.43
C LEU A 158 15.22 23.33 6.88
N ASP A 159 14.76 22.17 7.34
CA ASP A 159 14.13 22.03 8.66
C ASP A 159 15.07 21.43 9.70
N LYS A 160 16.01 20.57 9.28
CA LYS A 160 16.96 19.91 10.20
C LYS A 160 18.37 20.53 10.15
N ASP A 161 18.59 21.52 9.33
CA ASP A 161 19.85 22.25 9.19
C ASP A 161 21.07 21.31 9.01
N LEU A 162 20.89 20.24 8.24
CA LEU A 162 21.97 19.31 7.97
C LEU A 162 22.91 19.84 6.87
N SER A 163 24.21 19.56 7.02
CA SER A 163 25.18 19.89 5.98
C SER A 163 24.94 19.14 4.67
N ALA A 164 25.40 19.71 3.56
CA ALA A 164 25.35 19.08 2.23
C ALA A 164 25.97 17.67 2.23
N LYS A 165 27.04 17.44 2.97
CA LYS A 165 27.67 16.13 3.15
C LYS A 165 26.71 15.15 3.81
N SER A 166 26.05 15.56 4.89
CA SER A 166 25.06 14.73 5.59
C SER A 166 23.87 14.40 4.68
N ARG A 167 23.31 15.38 3.97
CA ARG A 167 22.26 15.16 2.98
C ARG A 167 22.66 14.13 1.92
N ASN A 168 23.87 14.22 1.38
CA ASN A 168 24.36 13.26 0.39
C ASN A 168 24.50 11.84 0.97
N ASN A 169 24.89 11.71 2.23
CA ASN A 169 24.91 10.42 2.93
C ASN A 169 23.48 9.85 3.09
N TYR A 170 22.50 10.69 3.37
CA TYR A 170 21.08 10.28 3.38
C TYR A 170 20.60 9.86 2.00
N ARG A 171 20.95 10.61 0.94
CA ARG A 171 20.60 10.25 -0.44
C ARG A 171 21.15 8.88 -0.84
N THR A 172 22.42 8.61 -0.52
CA THR A 172 23.05 7.31 -0.80
C THR A 172 22.35 6.17 -0.06
N TRP A 173 22.04 6.37 1.22
CA TRP A 173 21.28 5.39 1.99
C TRP A 173 19.85 5.20 1.46
N LEU A 174 19.16 6.30 1.13
CA LEU A 174 17.80 6.26 0.60
C LEU A 174 17.74 5.48 -0.72
N SER A 175 18.74 5.68 -1.59
CA SER A 175 18.89 4.89 -2.82
C SER A 175 19.07 3.40 -2.52
N ALA A 176 19.88 3.03 -1.55
CA ALA A 176 20.05 1.63 -1.13
C ALA A 176 18.74 1.05 -0.54
N PHE A 177 18.03 1.82 0.26
CA PHE A 177 16.72 1.44 0.79
C PHE A 177 15.69 1.24 -0.34
N CYS A 178 15.62 2.17 -1.29
CA CYS A 178 14.72 2.05 -2.45
C CYS A 178 15.08 0.85 -3.34
N THR A 179 16.36 0.54 -3.51
CA THR A 179 16.78 -0.70 -4.20
C THR A 179 16.27 -1.94 -3.48
N TRP A 180 16.39 -1.99 -2.14
CA TRP A 180 15.83 -3.08 -1.33
C TRP A 180 14.30 -3.19 -1.49
N LEU A 181 13.59 -2.06 -1.63
CA LEU A 181 12.13 -2.03 -1.90
C LEU A 181 11.79 -2.59 -3.28
N VAL A 182 12.56 -2.23 -4.33
CA VAL A 182 12.38 -2.72 -5.71
C VAL A 182 12.56 -4.23 -5.76
N GLU A 183 13.65 -4.76 -5.18
CA GLU A 183 13.92 -6.20 -5.13
C GLU A 183 12.77 -7.00 -4.50
N ARG A 184 12.05 -6.39 -3.56
CA ARG A 184 10.91 -7.00 -2.85
C ARG A 184 9.55 -6.60 -3.41
N LYS A 185 9.57 -5.87 -4.54
CA LYS A 185 8.37 -5.43 -5.27
C LYS A 185 7.44 -4.53 -4.44
N TYR A 186 7.99 -3.75 -3.51
CA TYR A 186 7.24 -2.70 -2.82
C TYR A 186 7.06 -1.45 -3.66
N ILE A 187 8.00 -1.18 -4.55
CA ILE A 187 7.97 -0.13 -5.58
C ILE A 187 8.47 -0.71 -6.91
N ASP A 188 8.12 -0.08 -8.02
CA ASP A 188 8.49 -0.57 -9.36
C ASP A 188 9.90 -0.17 -9.78
N SER A 189 10.35 1.00 -9.37
CA SER A 189 11.65 1.56 -9.71
C SER A 189 12.24 2.36 -8.57
N ASN A 190 13.56 2.50 -8.55
CA ASN A 190 14.25 3.35 -7.58
C ASN A 190 14.05 4.83 -7.97
N PRO A 191 13.46 5.67 -7.09
CA PRO A 191 13.15 7.08 -7.39
C PRO A 191 14.34 8.04 -7.20
N ILE A 192 15.57 7.55 -6.80
CA ILE A 192 16.75 8.35 -6.45
C ILE A 192 17.72 8.47 -7.62
#